data_dc505534cd4350ed0798765d4775ea8c
#
_entry.id   dc505534cd4350ed0798765d4775ea8c
#
_cell.length_a   1.000
_cell.length_b   1.000
_cell.length_c   1.000
_cell.angle_alpha   90.00
_cell.angle_beta   90.00
_cell.angle_gamma   90.00
#
_symmetry.space_group_name_H-M   'P 1'
#
loop_
_entity.id
_entity.type
_entity.pdbx_description
1 polymer ?
#
loop_
_entity_poly.entity_id
_entity_poly.type
_entity_poly.pdbx_seq_one_letter_code
_entity_poly.pdbx_strand_id
1 'polypeptide(L)'
;MIMKKSLSHRVAGPMRCKNLLIVFLLSMTFVSCSSHKKLAYDFVNKTKGASVAFYVPEELKKQNIRNDCNTNNPELFVMDEAQQRDTIEARTKIVNKIDDEIFFEVMINSFEKTLEDYGLKLEYWEDGDSKPDSLHWIVDLSHVEIQEQLTYILSECGVEGNVEFFEGTSVNVASWFGLMNDEKSHFLFTEQNCEEYIADCYYSLDSLNNLLANVEYKRLTIDEFYNFAVLLGKLYAGYSYDFFMNEYVKKEMRKKEKEYSDNTHLRYDPYESYIYHTHSDRFILME
;
A
#
# COMPACT_ATOMS: atom_id res chain seq x y z
N MET A 1 3.72 7.99 88.11
CA MET A 1 4.44 8.50 86.91
C MET A 1 3.68 8.09 85.67
N ILE A 2 2.78 8.97 85.24
CA ILE A 2 1.80 8.64 84.18
C ILE A 2 2.26 9.33 82.89
N MET A 3 2.67 8.53 81.86
CA MET A 3 3.03 9.02 80.53
C MET A 3 1.75 9.19 79.68
N LYS A 4 1.40 10.43 79.36
CA LYS A 4 0.38 10.76 78.35
C LYS A 4 0.96 10.57 76.94
N LYS A 5 0.39 9.64 76.15
CA LYS A 5 0.59 9.53 74.71
C LYS A 5 -0.27 10.57 73.99
N SER A 6 0.36 11.51 73.33
CA SER A 6 -0.29 12.49 72.44
C SER A 6 -0.61 11.79 71.11
N LEU A 7 -1.91 11.71 70.73
CA LEU A 7 -2.35 11.32 69.38
C LEU A 7 -2.26 12.55 68.46
N SER A 8 -1.35 12.50 67.50
CA SER A 8 -1.30 13.49 66.43
C SER A 8 -2.28 13.11 65.34
N HIS A 9 -3.36 13.88 65.24
CA HIS A 9 -4.25 13.83 64.05
C HIS A 9 -3.55 14.41 62.84
N ARG A 10 -3.16 13.58 61.90
CA ARG A 10 -2.80 14.03 60.56
C ARG A 10 -4.08 14.42 59.81
N VAL A 11 -4.27 15.69 59.62
CA VAL A 11 -5.27 16.24 58.67
C VAL A 11 -4.86 15.86 57.27
N ALA A 12 -5.70 15.03 56.61
CA ALA A 12 -5.54 14.74 55.18
C ALA A 12 -5.78 16.04 54.40
N GLY A 13 -4.75 16.54 53.73
CA GLY A 13 -4.86 17.70 52.85
C GLY A 13 -5.77 17.42 51.64
N PRO A 14 -6.41 18.45 51.08
CA PRO A 14 -7.31 18.27 49.95
C PRO A 14 -6.56 17.71 48.75
N MET A 15 -6.91 16.48 48.40
CA MET A 15 -6.44 15.83 47.17
C MET A 15 -6.80 16.74 46.00
N ARG A 16 -5.79 17.29 45.32
CA ARG A 16 -5.96 18.29 44.27
C ARG A 16 -6.81 17.72 43.14
N CYS A 17 -8.00 18.27 42.93
CA CYS A 17 -8.96 17.96 41.85
C CYS A 17 -8.34 17.92 40.41
N LYS A 18 -7.18 18.52 40.23
CA LYS A 18 -6.46 18.51 38.94
C LYS A 18 -6.03 17.11 38.51
N ASN A 19 -5.61 16.24 39.43
CA ASN A 19 -5.18 14.89 39.08
C ASN A 19 -6.37 13.97 38.72
N LEU A 20 -7.54 14.21 39.30
CA LEU A 20 -8.75 13.46 38.97
C LEU A 20 -9.25 13.79 37.56
N LEU A 21 -9.14 15.05 37.14
CA LEU A 21 -9.54 15.50 35.80
C LEU A 21 -8.63 14.92 34.71
N ILE A 22 -7.31 14.82 34.96
CA ILE A 22 -6.35 14.23 34.04
C ILE A 22 -6.60 12.71 33.88
N VAL A 23 -6.90 12.00 34.96
CA VAL A 23 -7.23 10.55 34.90
C VAL A 23 -8.56 10.33 34.18
N PHE A 24 -9.53 11.22 34.33
CA PHE A 24 -10.82 11.15 33.65
C PHE A 24 -10.68 11.46 32.16
N LEU A 25 -9.87 12.43 31.75
CA LEU A 25 -9.54 12.74 30.37
C LEU A 25 -8.77 11.58 29.70
N LEU A 26 -7.78 11.00 30.37
CA LEU A 26 -7.06 9.81 29.89
C LEU A 26 -7.98 8.61 29.73
N SER A 27 -8.92 8.37 30.67
CA SER A 27 -9.87 7.26 30.54
C SER A 27 -10.86 7.43 29.38
N MET A 28 -11.26 8.65 29.04
CA MET A 28 -12.11 8.93 27.88
C MET A 28 -11.41 8.64 26.53
N THR A 29 -10.10 8.89 26.42
CA THR A 29 -9.36 8.57 25.20
C THR A 29 -9.24 7.06 24.95
N PHE A 30 -9.07 6.28 26.01
CA PHE A 30 -9.04 4.80 25.89
C PHE A 30 -10.42 4.19 25.53
N VAL A 31 -11.52 4.79 25.98
CA VAL A 31 -12.88 4.29 25.65
C VAL A 31 -13.24 4.57 24.19
N SER A 32 -12.77 5.69 23.61
CA SER A 32 -13.01 6.00 22.20
C SER A 32 -12.27 5.04 21.27
N CYS A 33 -11.00 4.74 21.55
CA CYS A 33 -10.19 3.82 20.76
C CYS A 33 -10.76 2.38 20.75
N SER A 34 -11.40 1.94 21.85
CA SER A 34 -12.05 0.64 21.96
C SER A 34 -13.31 0.52 21.10
N SER A 35 -14.04 1.62 20.87
CA SER A 35 -15.29 1.60 20.11
C SER A 35 -15.08 1.41 18.62
N HIS A 36 -14.04 2.01 18.02
CA HIS A 36 -13.71 1.85 16.60
C HIS A 36 -13.29 0.41 16.28
N LYS A 37 -12.37 -0.15 17.07
CA LYS A 37 -11.95 -1.56 16.92
C LYS A 37 -13.10 -2.54 17.06
N LYS A 38 -14.02 -2.29 18.00
CA LYS A 38 -15.21 -3.13 18.16
C LYS A 38 -16.08 -3.12 16.91
N LEU A 39 -16.31 -1.96 16.31
CA LEU A 39 -17.07 -1.85 15.06
C LEU A 39 -16.34 -2.51 13.89
N ALA A 40 -15.03 -2.39 13.83
CA ALA A 40 -14.23 -3.05 12.80
C ALA A 40 -14.29 -4.60 12.95
N TYR A 41 -14.22 -5.15 14.16
CA TYR A 41 -14.47 -6.59 14.37
C TYR A 41 -15.91 -7.02 14.06
N ASP A 42 -16.89 -6.14 14.30
CA ASP A 42 -18.28 -6.38 13.88
C ASP A 42 -18.39 -6.48 12.34
N PHE A 43 -17.70 -5.59 11.62
CA PHE A 43 -17.56 -5.65 10.16
C PHE A 43 -16.95 -6.99 9.71
N VAL A 44 -15.79 -7.37 10.25
CA VAL A 44 -15.10 -8.63 9.91
C VAL A 44 -16.04 -9.83 10.09
N ASN A 45 -16.81 -9.85 11.18
CA ASN A 45 -17.75 -10.96 11.44
C ASN A 45 -18.96 -10.97 10.50
N LYS A 46 -19.47 -9.79 10.11
CA LYS A 46 -20.64 -9.66 9.24
C LYS A 46 -20.33 -9.97 7.78
N THR A 47 -19.07 -9.75 7.36
CA THR A 47 -18.66 -9.91 5.97
C THR A 47 -18.09 -11.28 5.63
N LYS A 48 -18.03 -12.18 6.60
CA LYS A 48 -17.60 -13.57 6.34
C LYS A 48 -18.52 -14.25 5.32
N GLY A 49 -17.93 -14.70 4.21
CA GLY A 49 -18.63 -15.32 3.10
C GLY A 49 -19.35 -14.36 2.16
N ALA A 50 -19.19 -13.05 2.36
CA ALA A 50 -19.67 -12.05 1.40
C ALA A 50 -18.88 -12.13 0.07
N SER A 51 -19.53 -11.76 -1.02
CA SER A 51 -18.94 -11.77 -2.35
C SER A 51 -18.51 -10.38 -2.80
N VAL A 52 -17.44 -10.35 -3.57
CA VAL A 52 -16.85 -9.14 -4.19
C VAL A 52 -16.70 -9.42 -5.67
N ALA A 53 -17.13 -8.49 -6.54
CA ALA A 53 -16.78 -8.50 -7.94
C ALA A 53 -15.50 -7.69 -8.15
N PHE A 54 -14.59 -8.18 -8.97
CA PHE A 54 -13.37 -7.48 -9.35
C PHE A 54 -13.28 -7.35 -10.86
N TYR A 55 -13.23 -6.13 -11.34
CA TYR A 55 -13.06 -5.82 -12.75
C TYR A 55 -11.69 -5.26 -13.01
N VAL A 56 -11.14 -5.58 -14.17
CA VAL A 56 -9.87 -5.06 -14.66
C VAL A 56 -10.06 -4.48 -16.06
N PRO A 57 -9.25 -3.51 -16.49
CA PRO A 57 -9.31 -3.00 -17.85
C PRO A 57 -8.84 -4.06 -18.84
N GLU A 58 -9.25 -3.94 -20.11
CA GLU A 58 -8.85 -4.85 -21.17
C GLU A 58 -7.37 -4.70 -21.55
N GLU A 59 -6.81 -3.50 -21.39
CA GLU A 59 -5.44 -3.17 -21.81
C GLU A 59 -4.71 -2.35 -20.74
N LEU A 60 -3.39 -2.53 -20.70
CA LEU A 60 -2.47 -1.71 -19.90
C LEU A 60 -2.03 -0.49 -20.70
N LYS A 61 -2.07 0.68 -20.10
CA LYS A 61 -1.37 1.83 -20.67
C LYS A 61 0.11 1.76 -20.32
N LYS A 62 0.97 1.55 -21.31
CA LYS A 62 2.40 1.35 -21.16
C LYS A 62 3.18 2.54 -21.73
N GLN A 63 4.11 3.10 -20.96
CA GLN A 63 4.92 4.24 -21.38
C GLN A 63 6.37 4.05 -20.94
N ASN A 64 7.29 4.36 -21.85
CA ASN A 64 8.68 4.56 -21.51
C ASN A 64 8.93 6.06 -21.35
N ILE A 65 9.18 6.50 -20.10
CA ILE A 65 9.44 7.91 -19.76
C ILE A 65 10.92 8.14 -19.39
N ARG A 66 11.80 7.21 -19.72
CA ARG A 66 13.24 7.33 -19.51
C ARG A 66 13.79 8.55 -20.22
N ASN A 67 14.59 9.35 -19.54
CA ASN A 67 15.20 10.54 -20.11
C ASN A 67 16.11 10.22 -21.30
N ASP A 68 16.77 9.06 -21.31
CA ASP A 68 17.61 8.57 -22.40
C ASP A 68 16.81 8.03 -23.61
N CYS A 69 15.48 7.87 -23.45
CA CYS A 69 14.54 7.49 -24.51
C CYS A 69 13.67 8.67 -24.97
N ASN A 70 13.83 9.86 -24.39
CA ASN A 70 13.06 11.03 -24.79
C ASN A 70 13.59 11.56 -26.15
N THR A 71 12.67 11.82 -27.08
CA THR A 71 12.99 12.37 -28.41
C THR A 71 13.71 13.71 -28.36
N ASN A 72 13.63 14.45 -27.27
CA ASN A 72 14.39 15.68 -27.01
C ASN A 72 15.83 15.40 -26.51
N ASN A 73 16.21 14.13 -26.29
CA ASN A 73 17.59 13.79 -25.95
C ASN A 73 18.51 14.11 -27.11
N PRO A 74 19.60 14.88 -26.91
CA PRO A 74 20.52 15.28 -27.98
C PRO A 74 21.09 14.11 -28.79
N GLU A 75 21.30 12.95 -28.18
CA GLU A 75 21.74 11.74 -28.86
C GLU A 75 20.71 11.20 -29.83
N LEU A 76 19.45 11.19 -29.44
CA LEU A 76 18.36 10.74 -30.31
C LEU A 76 18.03 11.75 -31.40
N PHE A 77 18.13 13.04 -31.08
CA PHE A 77 17.75 14.11 -31.99
C PHE A 77 18.57 14.12 -33.32
N VAL A 78 19.79 13.60 -33.30
CA VAL A 78 20.66 13.53 -34.48
C VAL A 78 20.45 12.24 -35.28
N MET A 79 19.62 11.32 -34.81
CA MET A 79 19.32 10.05 -35.48
C MET A 79 18.10 10.21 -36.41
N ASP A 80 18.03 9.39 -37.46
CA ASP A 80 16.79 9.25 -38.21
C ASP A 80 15.71 8.50 -37.41
N GLU A 81 14.45 8.55 -37.86
CA GLU A 81 13.31 7.98 -37.14
C GLU A 81 13.44 6.44 -36.89
N ALA A 82 14.06 5.71 -37.82
CA ALA A 82 14.27 4.27 -37.68
C ALA A 82 15.32 4.01 -36.59
N GLN A 83 16.45 4.72 -36.64
CA GLN A 83 17.50 4.62 -35.64
C GLN A 83 17.01 5.06 -34.24
N GLN A 84 16.20 6.12 -34.16
CA GLN A 84 15.59 6.53 -32.89
C GLN A 84 14.74 5.41 -32.28
N ARG A 85 13.84 4.84 -33.08
CA ARG A 85 12.94 3.76 -32.64
C ARG A 85 13.74 2.54 -32.18
N ASP A 86 14.69 2.06 -32.97
CA ASP A 86 15.53 0.92 -32.63
C ASP A 86 16.33 1.16 -31.33
N THR A 87 16.81 2.39 -31.15
CA THR A 87 17.55 2.78 -29.94
C THR A 87 16.66 2.84 -28.72
N ILE A 88 15.45 3.42 -28.84
CA ILE A 88 14.47 3.46 -27.77
C ILE A 88 14.03 2.03 -27.37
N GLU A 89 13.77 1.18 -28.37
CA GLU A 89 13.42 -0.23 -28.13
C GLU A 89 14.55 -0.98 -27.42
N ALA A 90 15.80 -0.80 -27.82
CA ALA A 90 16.95 -1.41 -27.18
C ALA A 90 17.17 -0.93 -25.73
N ARG A 91 16.83 0.33 -25.42
CA ARG A 91 16.92 0.91 -24.07
C ARG A 91 15.72 0.55 -23.19
N THR A 92 14.59 0.18 -23.78
CA THR A 92 13.39 -0.25 -23.03
C THR A 92 13.58 -1.66 -22.53
N LYS A 93 13.57 -1.83 -21.19
CA LYS A 93 13.92 -3.12 -20.59
C LYS A 93 12.73 -3.99 -20.27
N ILE A 94 11.63 -3.38 -19.80
CA ILE A 94 10.47 -4.08 -19.22
C ILE A 94 9.19 -3.80 -20.00
N VAL A 95 8.83 -2.54 -20.19
CA VAL A 95 7.49 -2.12 -20.66
C VAL A 95 7.08 -2.78 -21.98
N ASN A 96 8.01 -2.93 -22.93
CA ASN A 96 7.73 -3.57 -24.24
C ASN A 96 7.60 -5.10 -24.16
N LYS A 97 7.93 -5.72 -23.02
CA LYS A 97 7.91 -7.17 -22.83
C LYS A 97 6.71 -7.61 -21.99
N ILE A 98 5.94 -6.66 -21.47
CA ILE A 98 4.77 -6.97 -20.64
C ILE A 98 3.66 -7.49 -21.55
N ASP A 99 3.20 -8.69 -21.27
CA ASP A 99 1.97 -9.26 -21.76
C ASP A 99 0.84 -8.88 -20.81
N ASP A 100 -0.19 -8.22 -21.34
CA ASP A 100 -1.30 -7.66 -20.54
C ASP A 100 -2.14 -8.78 -19.91
N GLU A 101 -2.37 -9.86 -20.68
CA GLU A 101 -3.16 -11.01 -20.22
C GLU A 101 -2.46 -11.70 -19.04
N ILE A 102 -1.16 -11.98 -19.16
CA ILE A 102 -0.36 -12.59 -18.08
C ILE A 102 -0.34 -11.68 -16.85
N PHE A 103 -0.15 -10.36 -17.04
CA PHE A 103 -0.13 -9.41 -15.93
C PHE A 103 -1.44 -9.44 -15.14
N PHE A 104 -2.58 -9.34 -15.84
CA PHE A 104 -3.88 -9.35 -15.18
C PHE A 104 -4.20 -10.73 -14.58
N GLU A 105 -3.87 -11.83 -15.26
CA GLU A 105 -4.11 -13.18 -14.74
C GLU A 105 -3.42 -13.39 -13.38
N VAL A 106 -2.13 -13.11 -13.28
CA VAL A 106 -1.39 -13.33 -12.02
C VAL A 106 -1.85 -12.38 -10.91
N MET A 107 -2.24 -11.14 -11.28
CA MET A 107 -2.76 -10.16 -10.34
C MET A 107 -4.13 -10.58 -9.81
N ILE A 108 -5.08 -10.99 -10.68
CA ILE A 108 -6.43 -11.44 -10.30
C ILE A 108 -6.35 -12.68 -9.41
N ASN A 109 -5.56 -13.69 -9.80
CA ASN A 109 -5.40 -14.90 -9.00
C ASN A 109 -4.86 -14.59 -7.58
N SER A 110 -3.97 -13.62 -7.49
CA SER A 110 -3.44 -13.20 -6.20
C SER A 110 -4.44 -12.37 -5.38
N PHE A 111 -5.23 -11.54 -6.05
CA PHE A 111 -6.32 -10.77 -5.45
C PHE A 111 -7.37 -11.72 -4.85
N GLU A 112 -7.85 -12.70 -5.64
CA GLU A 112 -8.82 -13.70 -5.21
C GLU A 112 -8.35 -14.47 -3.98
N LYS A 113 -7.14 -15.04 -4.05
CA LYS A 113 -6.55 -15.78 -2.93
C LYS A 113 -6.46 -14.93 -1.66
N THR A 114 -6.13 -13.66 -1.82
CA THR A 114 -6.05 -12.74 -0.69
C THR A 114 -7.43 -12.42 -0.11
N LEU A 115 -8.46 -12.25 -0.96
CA LEU A 115 -9.84 -12.10 -0.49
C LEU A 115 -10.31 -13.32 0.33
N GLU A 116 -9.92 -14.54 -0.07
CA GLU A 116 -10.22 -15.76 0.70
C GLU A 116 -9.61 -15.70 2.11
N ASP A 117 -8.38 -15.18 2.26
CA ASP A 117 -7.74 -14.98 3.56
C ASP A 117 -8.56 -14.00 4.45
N TYR A 118 -9.22 -13.02 3.84
CA TYR A 118 -10.16 -12.11 4.51
C TYR A 118 -11.55 -12.73 4.75
N GLY A 119 -11.78 -13.95 4.28
CA GLY A 119 -13.06 -14.66 4.39
C GLY A 119 -14.12 -14.20 3.40
N LEU A 120 -13.71 -13.55 2.31
CA LEU A 120 -14.55 -13.11 1.20
C LEU A 120 -14.44 -14.08 0.03
N LYS A 121 -15.31 -13.90 -0.97
CA LYS A 121 -15.30 -14.69 -2.20
C LYS A 121 -15.29 -13.76 -3.40
N LEU A 122 -14.51 -14.09 -4.41
CA LEU A 122 -14.62 -13.45 -5.71
C LEU A 122 -15.84 -14.01 -6.45
N GLU A 123 -16.67 -13.15 -7.01
CA GLU A 123 -17.85 -13.50 -7.78
C GLU A 123 -17.81 -12.74 -9.11
N TYR A 124 -17.96 -13.47 -10.21
CA TYR A 124 -18.02 -12.86 -11.54
C TYR A 124 -19.46 -12.44 -11.81
N TRP A 125 -19.63 -11.16 -12.14
CA TRP A 125 -20.91 -10.56 -12.48
C TRP A 125 -20.75 -9.64 -13.67
N GLU A 126 -21.58 -9.80 -14.68
CA GLU A 126 -21.55 -9.00 -15.90
C GLU A 126 -22.62 -7.90 -15.84
N ASP A 127 -22.29 -6.71 -16.36
CA ASP A 127 -23.26 -5.61 -16.49
C ASP A 127 -24.42 -6.04 -17.43
N GLY A 128 -25.64 -5.98 -16.90
CA GLY A 128 -26.85 -6.42 -17.59
C GLY A 128 -27.53 -7.63 -16.95
N ASP A 129 -26.83 -8.36 -16.13
CA ASP A 129 -27.41 -9.41 -15.29
C ASP A 129 -28.02 -8.82 -14.01
N SER A 130 -28.94 -9.54 -13.40
CA SER A 130 -29.45 -9.17 -12.08
C SER A 130 -28.31 -9.31 -11.07
N LYS A 131 -27.99 -8.23 -10.36
CA LYS A 131 -26.98 -8.27 -9.29
C LYS A 131 -27.32 -9.39 -8.29
N PRO A 132 -26.40 -10.34 -8.04
CA PRO A 132 -26.63 -11.38 -7.04
C PRO A 132 -26.82 -10.79 -5.64
N ASP A 133 -27.73 -11.34 -4.84
CA ASP A 133 -27.94 -10.91 -3.44
C ASP A 133 -26.68 -11.12 -2.58
N SER A 134 -25.81 -12.04 -2.99
CA SER A 134 -24.52 -12.33 -2.35
C SER A 134 -23.48 -11.24 -2.60
N LEU A 135 -23.61 -10.47 -3.68
CA LEU A 135 -22.63 -9.47 -4.10
C LEU A 135 -22.75 -8.21 -3.24
N HIS A 136 -21.75 -7.97 -2.39
CA HIS A 136 -21.74 -6.85 -1.46
C HIS A 136 -20.97 -5.65 -1.97
N TRP A 137 -19.84 -5.91 -2.67
CA TRP A 137 -18.94 -4.87 -3.16
C TRP A 137 -18.48 -5.14 -4.57
N ILE A 138 -18.19 -4.05 -5.27
CA ILE A 138 -17.56 -4.04 -6.57
C ILE A 138 -16.25 -3.28 -6.44
N VAL A 139 -15.18 -3.89 -6.88
CA VAL A 139 -13.85 -3.29 -7.03
C VAL A 139 -13.59 -3.21 -8.53
N ASP A 140 -13.64 -2.01 -9.07
CA ASP A 140 -13.39 -1.74 -10.48
C ASP A 140 -12.01 -1.10 -10.61
N LEU A 141 -11.03 -1.86 -11.10
CA LEU A 141 -9.74 -1.32 -11.50
C LEU A 141 -9.89 -0.69 -12.89
N SER A 142 -10.35 0.55 -12.91
CA SER A 142 -10.78 1.23 -14.15
C SER A 142 -9.63 1.53 -15.10
N HIS A 143 -8.42 1.74 -14.57
CA HIS A 143 -7.26 2.08 -15.38
C HIS A 143 -5.97 1.68 -14.69
N VAL A 144 -5.01 1.18 -15.48
CA VAL A 144 -3.64 0.88 -15.03
C VAL A 144 -2.65 1.49 -16.01
N GLU A 145 -1.76 2.30 -15.49
CA GLU A 145 -0.66 2.90 -16.25
C GLU A 145 0.67 2.39 -15.71
N ILE A 146 1.50 1.87 -16.62
CA ILE A 146 2.84 1.36 -16.33
C ILE A 146 3.86 2.28 -16.99
N GLN A 147 4.75 2.85 -16.19
CA GLN A 147 5.79 3.77 -16.63
C GLN A 147 7.17 3.23 -16.29
N GLU A 148 7.98 2.99 -17.31
CA GLU A 148 9.40 2.68 -17.14
C GLU A 148 10.22 3.95 -17.11
N GLN A 149 11.07 4.10 -16.08
CA GLN A 149 11.93 5.27 -15.89
C GLN A 149 13.33 4.87 -15.44
N LEU A 150 14.28 5.80 -15.61
CA LEU A 150 15.59 5.70 -14.98
C LEU A 150 15.50 6.12 -13.52
N THR A 151 16.13 5.37 -12.67
CA THR A 151 16.35 5.72 -11.26
C THR A 151 17.83 5.72 -10.93
N TYR A 152 18.22 6.45 -9.89
CA TYR A 152 19.58 6.44 -9.38
C TYR A 152 19.62 5.70 -8.05
N ILE A 153 20.38 4.62 -8.03
CA ILE A 153 20.58 3.78 -6.86
C ILE A 153 21.82 4.28 -6.14
N LEU A 154 21.63 4.68 -4.89
CA LEU A 154 22.71 5.10 -4.01
C LEU A 154 23.39 3.87 -3.39
N SER A 155 24.71 3.78 -3.54
CA SER A 155 25.52 2.80 -2.82
C SER A 155 26.30 3.50 -1.71
N GLU A 156 26.06 3.06 -0.46
CA GLU A 156 26.89 3.40 0.69
C GLU A 156 28.18 2.55 0.76
N CYS A 157 28.41 1.73 -0.26
CA CYS A 157 29.50 0.78 -0.34
C CYS A 157 30.84 1.40 -0.80
N GLY A 158 30.97 2.72 -0.79
CA GLY A 158 32.19 3.42 -1.15
C GLY A 158 33.31 3.18 -0.13
N VAL A 159 34.56 3.04 -0.62
CA VAL A 159 35.74 3.12 0.23
C VAL A 159 35.89 4.57 0.71
N GLU A 160 36.13 4.80 1.99
CA GLU A 160 36.29 6.12 2.61
C GLU A 160 35.04 7.02 2.62
N GLY A 161 33.82 6.44 2.60
CA GLY A 161 32.57 7.21 2.67
C GLY A 161 32.16 7.88 1.35
N ASN A 162 32.76 7.48 0.24
CA ASN A 162 32.30 7.88 -1.08
C ASN A 162 30.98 7.19 -1.39
N VAL A 163 29.99 8.00 -1.78
CA VAL A 163 28.71 7.50 -2.29
C VAL A 163 28.82 7.34 -3.79
N GLU A 164 28.61 6.12 -4.27
CA GLU A 164 28.54 5.85 -5.70
C GLU A 164 27.09 5.83 -6.15
N PHE A 165 26.83 6.39 -7.33
CA PHE A 165 25.52 6.39 -7.96
C PHE A 165 25.52 5.43 -9.13
N PHE A 166 24.50 4.59 -9.18
CA PHE A 166 24.31 3.66 -10.28
C PHE A 166 22.97 3.93 -10.96
N GLU A 167 22.98 3.89 -12.28
CA GLU A 167 21.76 3.97 -13.06
C GLU A 167 21.03 2.64 -13.03
N GLY A 168 19.80 2.67 -12.56
CA GLY A 168 18.88 1.53 -12.49
C GLY A 168 17.60 1.78 -13.28
N THR A 169 16.80 0.76 -13.40
CA THR A 169 15.45 0.82 -13.97
C THR A 169 14.44 0.75 -12.84
N SER A 170 13.46 1.64 -12.87
CA SER A 170 12.26 1.60 -12.03
C SER A 170 11.03 1.52 -12.94
N VAL A 171 10.06 0.71 -12.53
CA VAL A 171 8.76 0.63 -13.17
C VAL A 171 7.70 1.04 -12.16
N ASN A 172 7.02 2.13 -12.46
CA ASN A 172 5.92 2.63 -11.67
C ASN A 172 4.61 2.11 -12.22
N VAL A 173 3.74 1.61 -11.33
CA VAL A 173 2.39 1.18 -11.64
C VAL A 173 1.40 2.06 -10.92
N ALA A 174 0.75 2.94 -11.68
CA ALA A 174 -0.33 3.80 -11.23
C ALA A 174 -1.69 3.15 -11.53
N SER A 175 -2.58 3.12 -10.56
CA SER A 175 -3.84 2.40 -10.63
C SER A 175 -4.99 3.22 -10.11
N TRP A 176 -6.09 3.28 -10.89
CA TRP A 176 -7.32 4.00 -10.55
C TRP A 176 -8.44 3.02 -10.29
N PHE A 177 -9.14 3.22 -9.19
CA PHE A 177 -10.19 2.33 -8.72
C PHE A 177 -11.52 3.04 -8.56
N GLY A 178 -12.59 2.34 -8.94
CA GLY A 178 -13.94 2.58 -8.46
C GLY A 178 -14.28 1.55 -7.38
N LEU A 179 -14.45 1.97 -6.14
CA LEU A 179 -14.95 1.11 -5.07
C LEU A 179 -16.41 1.41 -4.83
N MET A 180 -17.28 0.43 -5.08
CA MET A 180 -18.71 0.61 -5.04
C MET A 180 -19.37 -0.35 -4.07
N ASN A 181 -20.35 0.15 -3.34
CA ASN A 181 -21.31 -0.64 -2.58
C ASN A 181 -22.72 -0.17 -2.95
N ASP A 182 -23.77 -0.75 -2.35
CA ASP A 182 -25.17 -0.40 -2.63
C ASP A 182 -25.51 1.08 -2.43
N GLU A 183 -24.71 1.82 -1.70
CA GLU A 183 -25.02 3.19 -1.28
C GLU A 183 -24.14 4.25 -1.97
N LYS A 184 -22.90 3.88 -2.33
CA LYS A 184 -21.88 4.86 -2.76
C LYS A 184 -20.88 4.26 -3.72
N SER A 185 -20.35 5.14 -4.56
CA SER A 185 -19.17 4.92 -5.38
C SER A 185 -18.08 5.89 -4.95
N HIS A 186 -16.84 5.39 -4.86
CA HIS A 186 -15.65 6.17 -4.52
C HIS A 186 -14.59 5.97 -5.59
N PHE A 187 -13.97 7.05 -6.02
CA PHE A 187 -12.85 7.00 -6.95
C PHE A 187 -11.54 7.18 -6.18
N LEU A 188 -10.63 6.25 -6.37
CA LEU A 188 -9.40 6.14 -5.60
C LEU A 188 -8.21 5.94 -6.52
N PHE A 189 -7.05 6.34 -6.06
CA PHE A 189 -5.78 6.20 -6.76
C PHE A 189 -4.74 5.56 -5.83
N THR A 190 -3.87 4.75 -6.39
CA THR A 190 -2.67 4.26 -5.71
C THR A 190 -1.54 4.09 -6.70
N GLU A 191 -0.33 4.20 -6.20
CA GLU A 191 0.90 4.09 -6.98
C GLU A 191 1.88 3.17 -6.25
N GLN A 192 2.53 2.30 -7.00
CA GLN A 192 3.49 1.34 -6.48
C GLN A 192 4.69 1.23 -7.44
N ASN A 193 5.88 1.10 -6.88
CA ASN A 193 7.11 1.01 -7.64
C ASN A 193 7.74 -0.38 -7.53
N CYS A 194 8.28 -0.86 -8.66
CA CYS A 194 9.18 -1.99 -8.73
C CYS A 194 10.49 -1.52 -9.35
N GLU A 195 11.60 -1.65 -8.63
CA GLU A 195 12.86 -1.06 -9.04
C GLU A 195 14.05 -2.00 -8.85
N GLU A 196 15.09 -1.75 -9.64
CA GLU A 196 16.40 -2.37 -9.42
C GLU A 196 16.99 -1.86 -8.10
N TYR A 197 17.71 -2.70 -7.38
CA TYR A 197 18.33 -2.34 -6.11
C TYR A 197 19.67 -3.03 -5.90
N ILE A 198 20.44 -2.56 -4.91
CA ILE A 198 21.67 -3.22 -4.46
C ILE A 198 21.28 -4.32 -3.49
N ALA A 199 21.58 -5.57 -3.89
CA ALA A 199 21.29 -6.75 -3.09
C ALA A 199 22.34 -6.98 -2.02
N ASP A 200 23.61 -6.74 -2.34
CA ASP A 200 24.74 -6.93 -1.41
C ASP A 200 25.90 -5.98 -1.74
N CYS A 201 26.72 -5.74 -0.75
CA CYS A 201 27.93 -4.95 -0.87
C CYS A 201 29.02 -5.57 0.00
N TYR A 202 30.13 -5.97 -0.61
CA TYR A 202 31.24 -6.57 0.10
C TYR A 202 32.58 -6.02 -0.39
N TYR A 203 33.59 -6.08 0.47
CA TYR A 203 34.92 -5.63 0.15
C TYR A 203 35.84 -6.82 -0.16
N SER A 204 36.67 -6.65 -1.17
CA SER A 204 37.73 -7.58 -1.52
C SER A 204 39.06 -6.84 -1.67
N LEU A 205 40.16 -7.58 -1.72
CA LEU A 205 41.47 -7.02 -2.04
C LEU A 205 41.81 -7.37 -3.50
N ASP A 206 42.32 -6.39 -4.22
CA ASP A 206 42.91 -6.64 -5.54
C ASP A 206 44.30 -7.34 -5.42
N SER A 207 44.89 -7.62 -6.57
CA SER A 207 46.23 -8.24 -6.64
C SER A 207 47.36 -7.39 -6.06
N LEU A 208 47.09 -6.10 -5.78
CA LEU A 208 48.04 -5.15 -5.18
C LEU A 208 47.68 -4.86 -3.70
N ASN A 209 46.76 -5.63 -3.11
CA ASN A 209 46.22 -5.43 -1.76
C ASN A 209 45.48 -4.07 -1.58
N ASN A 210 44.96 -3.47 -2.63
CA ASN A 210 44.05 -2.35 -2.47
C ASN A 210 42.64 -2.88 -2.16
N LEU A 211 41.91 -2.15 -1.32
CA LEU A 211 40.53 -2.45 -0.99
C LEU A 211 39.61 -2.08 -2.16
N LEU A 212 38.85 -3.06 -2.64
CA LEU A 212 37.84 -2.88 -3.68
C LEU A 212 36.46 -3.07 -3.09
N ALA A 213 35.55 -2.14 -3.36
CA ALA A 213 34.14 -2.34 -3.10
C ALA A 213 33.51 -3.10 -4.27
N ASN A 214 32.81 -4.18 -3.95
CA ASN A 214 32.04 -4.96 -4.91
C ASN A 214 30.56 -4.78 -4.62
N VAL A 215 29.78 -4.53 -5.63
CA VAL A 215 28.35 -4.28 -5.50
C VAL A 215 27.60 -5.32 -6.33
N GLU A 216 26.72 -6.06 -5.67
CA GLU A 216 25.82 -6.99 -6.34
C GLU A 216 24.47 -6.31 -6.59
N TYR A 217 24.12 -6.21 -7.87
CA TYR A 217 22.87 -5.61 -8.31
C TYR A 217 21.79 -6.65 -8.53
N LYS A 218 20.62 -6.39 -8.01
CA LYS A 218 19.40 -7.07 -8.39
C LYS A 218 18.76 -6.33 -9.56
N ARG A 219 18.91 -6.88 -10.75
CA ARG A 219 18.33 -6.33 -11.98
C ARG A 219 16.86 -6.69 -12.07
N LEU A 220 16.05 -5.73 -12.55
CA LEU A 220 14.65 -5.98 -12.82
C LEU A 220 14.51 -6.81 -14.09
N THR A 221 13.86 -7.97 -13.97
CA THR A 221 13.51 -8.87 -15.06
C THR A 221 11.99 -8.88 -15.27
N ILE A 222 11.53 -9.43 -16.41
CA ILE A 222 10.09 -9.57 -16.66
C ILE A 222 9.42 -10.50 -15.65
N ASP A 223 10.11 -11.57 -15.23
CA ASP A 223 9.59 -12.50 -14.22
C ASP A 223 9.44 -11.83 -12.85
N GLU A 224 10.39 -10.96 -12.48
CA GLU A 224 10.28 -10.16 -11.24
C GLU A 224 9.15 -9.16 -11.32
N PHE A 225 8.90 -8.58 -12.50
CA PHE A 225 7.77 -7.70 -12.70
C PHE A 225 6.43 -8.45 -12.60
N TYR A 226 6.31 -9.68 -13.11
CA TYR A 226 5.11 -10.50 -12.87
C TYR A 226 4.96 -10.92 -11.39
N ASN A 227 6.06 -11.18 -10.68
CA ASN A 227 6.00 -11.38 -9.23
C ASN A 227 5.52 -10.11 -8.50
N PHE A 228 5.88 -8.94 -9.02
CA PHE A 228 5.34 -7.68 -8.52
C PHE A 228 3.84 -7.53 -8.81
N ALA A 229 3.34 -7.98 -9.98
CA ALA A 229 1.91 -8.03 -10.26
C ALA A 229 1.14 -8.93 -9.25
N VAL A 230 1.74 -10.07 -8.85
CA VAL A 230 1.21 -10.88 -7.74
C VAL A 230 1.13 -10.07 -6.44
N LEU A 231 2.16 -9.28 -6.13
CA LEU A 231 2.14 -8.40 -4.95
C LEU A 231 1.06 -7.33 -5.06
N LEU A 232 0.87 -6.72 -6.24
CA LEU A 232 -0.20 -5.74 -6.48
C LEU A 232 -1.58 -6.34 -6.19
N GLY A 233 -1.86 -7.55 -6.66
CA GLY A 233 -3.12 -8.24 -6.35
C GLY A 233 -3.38 -8.38 -4.86
N LYS A 234 -2.35 -8.77 -4.08
CA LYS A 234 -2.43 -8.84 -2.60
C LYS A 234 -2.71 -7.48 -1.98
N LEU A 235 -1.99 -6.46 -2.42
CA LEU A 235 -2.12 -5.10 -1.90
C LEU A 235 -3.53 -4.56 -2.19
N TYR A 236 -4.02 -4.72 -3.41
CA TYR A 236 -5.32 -4.19 -3.83
C TYR A 236 -6.49 -4.86 -3.11
N ALA A 237 -6.43 -6.17 -2.88
CA ALA A 237 -7.41 -6.88 -2.06
C ALA A 237 -7.43 -6.34 -0.62
N GLY A 238 -6.26 -6.21 0.00
CA GLY A 238 -6.14 -5.68 1.36
C GLY A 238 -6.57 -4.21 1.47
N TYR A 239 -6.22 -3.36 0.48
CA TYR A 239 -6.60 -1.96 0.45
C TYR A 239 -8.12 -1.80 0.32
N SER A 240 -8.73 -2.58 -0.58
CA SER A 240 -10.18 -2.56 -0.78
C SER A 240 -10.92 -3.01 0.48
N TYR A 241 -10.47 -4.09 1.11
CA TYR A 241 -11.06 -4.56 2.36
C TYR A 241 -10.99 -3.52 3.48
N ASP A 242 -9.80 -2.96 3.71
CA ASP A 242 -9.58 -1.93 4.73
C ASP A 242 -10.44 -0.69 4.45
N PHE A 243 -10.59 -0.30 3.18
CA PHE A 243 -11.44 0.82 2.79
C PHE A 243 -12.91 0.58 3.16
N PHE A 244 -13.50 -0.55 2.78
CA PHE A 244 -14.88 -0.89 3.10
C PHE A 244 -15.11 -1.00 4.62
N MET A 245 -14.14 -1.56 5.34
CA MET A 245 -14.18 -1.64 6.80
C MET A 245 -14.20 -0.24 7.43
N ASN A 246 -13.35 0.67 6.98
CA ASN A 246 -13.30 2.04 7.50
C ASN A 246 -14.59 2.81 7.16
N GLU A 247 -15.15 2.67 5.95
CA GLU A 247 -16.44 3.28 5.60
C GLU A 247 -17.59 2.75 6.47
N TYR A 248 -17.61 1.44 6.76
CA TYR A 248 -18.56 0.87 7.70
C TYR A 248 -18.43 1.48 9.11
N VAL A 249 -17.20 1.57 9.61
CA VAL A 249 -16.93 2.16 10.95
C VAL A 249 -17.36 3.62 10.97
N LYS A 250 -17.05 4.43 9.97
CA LYS A 250 -17.48 5.83 9.84
C LYS A 250 -19.01 5.94 9.87
N LYS A 251 -19.71 5.11 9.10
CA LYS A 251 -21.17 5.08 9.03
C LYS A 251 -21.80 4.77 10.39
N GLU A 252 -21.31 3.73 11.07
CA GLU A 252 -21.82 3.31 12.38
C GLU A 252 -21.50 4.31 13.49
N MET A 253 -20.36 5.02 13.41
CA MET A 253 -20.02 6.10 14.34
C MET A 253 -20.94 7.29 14.18
N ARG A 254 -21.22 7.73 12.93
CA ARG A 254 -22.17 8.82 12.64
C ARG A 254 -23.57 8.53 13.16
N LYS A 255 -24.05 7.28 13.03
CA LYS A 255 -25.34 6.88 13.60
C LYS A 255 -25.42 7.02 15.12
N LYS A 256 -24.27 6.96 15.80
CA LYS A 256 -24.17 7.09 17.27
C LYS A 256 -23.83 8.51 17.71
N GLU A 257 -23.87 9.50 16.80
CA GLU A 257 -23.50 10.90 17.05
C GLU A 257 -22.08 11.05 17.64
N LYS A 258 -21.17 10.14 17.29
CA LYS A 258 -19.77 10.19 17.72
C LYS A 258 -18.90 10.77 16.64
N GLU A 259 -17.97 11.64 17.05
CA GLU A 259 -16.96 12.15 16.16
C GLU A 259 -16.04 11.02 15.67
N TYR A 260 -15.81 10.97 14.39
CA TYR A 260 -14.81 10.13 13.75
C TYR A 260 -13.67 11.04 13.25
N SER A 261 -12.46 10.77 13.70
CA SER A 261 -11.29 11.49 13.17
C SER A 261 -10.95 10.94 11.79
N ASP A 262 -11.01 11.78 10.77
CA ASP A 262 -10.65 11.40 9.39
C ASP A 262 -9.19 10.98 9.23
N ASN A 263 -8.35 11.24 10.24
CA ASN A 263 -6.93 10.88 10.24
C ASN A 263 -6.64 9.49 10.85
N THR A 264 -7.67 8.71 11.20
CA THR A 264 -7.48 7.39 11.80
C THR A 264 -7.97 6.31 10.86
N HIS A 265 -7.05 5.54 10.31
CA HIS A 265 -7.34 4.40 9.47
C HIS A 265 -7.14 3.11 10.24
N LEU A 266 -8.09 2.19 10.12
CA LEU A 266 -8.00 0.84 10.67
C LEU A 266 -7.55 -0.12 9.58
N ARG A 267 -6.71 -1.07 9.97
CA ARG A 267 -6.29 -2.19 9.12
C ARG A 267 -6.57 -3.50 9.84
N TYR A 268 -6.98 -4.48 9.07
CA TYR A 268 -7.18 -5.84 9.54
C TYR A 268 -6.10 -6.77 9.00
N ASP A 269 -5.46 -7.49 9.91
CA ASP A 269 -4.55 -8.59 9.58
C ASP A 269 -5.33 -9.90 9.68
N PRO A 270 -5.63 -10.60 8.57
CA PRO A 270 -6.40 -11.84 8.60
C PRO A 270 -5.62 -13.01 9.22
N TYR A 271 -4.28 -13.01 9.15
CA TYR A 271 -3.45 -14.09 9.70
C TYR A 271 -3.40 -14.04 11.22
N GLU A 272 -3.21 -12.85 11.78
CA GLU A 272 -3.20 -12.62 13.23
C GLU A 272 -4.59 -12.36 13.80
N SER A 273 -5.61 -12.24 12.95
CA SER A 273 -6.98 -11.84 13.32
C SER A 273 -7.00 -10.56 14.19
N TYR A 274 -6.17 -9.60 13.83
CA TYR A 274 -5.93 -8.40 14.62
C TYR A 274 -6.21 -7.11 13.84
N ILE A 275 -6.84 -6.14 14.54
CA ILE A 275 -7.09 -4.80 13.99
C ILE A 275 -6.16 -3.79 14.66
N TYR A 276 -5.45 -3.05 13.84
CA TYR A 276 -4.52 -2.00 14.28
C TYR A 276 -4.82 -0.65 13.63
N HIS A 277 -4.35 0.41 14.27
CA HIS A 277 -4.44 1.77 13.76
C HIS A 277 -3.21 2.10 12.90
N THR A 278 -3.45 2.86 11.84
CA THR A 278 -2.40 3.44 11.01
C THR A 278 -2.70 4.91 10.75
N HIS A 279 -1.66 5.68 10.45
CA HIS A 279 -1.78 7.11 10.13
C HIS A 279 -1.76 7.38 8.62
N SER A 280 -1.61 6.35 7.81
CA SER A 280 -1.59 6.48 6.35
C SER A 280 -2.72 5.69 5.73
N ASP A 281 -3.46 6.32 4.83
CA ASP A 281 -4.29 5.61 3.89
C ASP A 281 -3.40 4.97 2.82
N ARG A 282 -3.91 3.95 2.16
CA ARG A 282 -3.24 3.25 1.05
C ARG A 282 -3.77 3.71 -0.29
N PHE A 283 -4.96 4.27 -0.28
CA PHE A 283 -5.59 4.92 -1.40
C PHE A 283 -5.63 6.44 -1.21
N ILE A 284 -5.46 7.16 -2.29
CA ILE A 284 -5.72 8.59 -2.36
C ILE A 284 -7.13 8.77 -2.91
N LEU A 285 -8.01 9.43 -2.15
CA LEU A 285 -9.35 9.77 -2.61
C LEU A 285 -9.25 10.84 -3.68
N MET A 286 -9.86 10.60 -4.83
CA MET A 286 -9.98 11.57 -5.92
C MET A 286 -11.31 12.33 -5.76
N GLU A 287 -11.24 13.66 -5.66
CA GLU A 287 -12.40 14.55 -5.56
C GLU A 287 -13.08 14.76 -6.92
#